data_a8d54b349fd6432327ab93e1a779acd6
#
_entry.id   a8d54b349fd6432327ab93e1a779acd6
#
_cell.length_a   1.000
_cell.length_b   1.000
_cell.length_c   1.000
_cell.angle_alpha   90.00
_cell.angle_beta   90.00
_cell.angle_gamma   90.00
#
_symmetry.space_group_name_H-M   'P 1'
#
loop_
_entity.id
_entity.type
_entity.pdbx_description
1 polymer ?
#
loop_
_entity_poly.entity_id
_entity_poly.type
_entity_poly.pdbx_seq_one_letter_code
_entity_poly.pdbx_strand_id
1 'polypeptide(L)'
;MNSSRRCILGKILTGLFLLKFPGHLSSGSILNQESEQKIRLGYTSFIKELQKSKNLLLQKKLRELILQKEFGKGFDFHLRNAGLDFKEVQIISNAMMKATKHGILNLKSFSLSYNPEITDQGVGLLVKAFPPQITELGLVGCDLGDEAGEWIYQYLENSALELVCIEGNNFSPVLMDKFKKLREQKPNLSLLI
;
A
#
# COMPACT_ATOMS: atom_id res chain seq x y z
N MET A 1 27.64 2.55 6.03
CA MET A 1 27.11 1.96 4.80
C MET A 1 26.32 0.72 5.17
N ASN A 2 25.03 0.74 5.17
CA ASN A 2 24.03 -0.34 5.19
C ASN A 2 22.78 0.02 6.00
N SER A 3 22.21 1.19 5.72
CA SER A 3 20.90 1.60 6.29
C SER A 3 19.71 1.07 5.49
N SER A 4 19.91 0.78 4.21
CA SER A 4 18.86 0.47 3.23
C SER A 4 18.20 -0.92 3.36
N ARG A 5 18.65 -1.77 4.28
CA ARG A 5 18.14 -3.16 4.40
C ARG A 5 17.06 -3.37 5.47
N ARG A 6 16.73 -2.35 6.28
CA ARG A 6 15.84 -2.51 7.44
C ARG A 6 14.34 -2.35 7.19
N CYS A 7 13.94 -1.78 6.08
CA CYS A 7 12.52 -1.56 5.75
C CYS A 7 11.72 -2.82 5.36
N ILE A 8 12.31 -4.01 5.32
CA ILE A 8 11.65 -5.23 4.78
C ILE A 8 11.52 -6.36 5.82
N LEU A 9 12.08 -6.21 7.03
CA LEU A 9 11.99 -7.29 8.03
C LEU A 9 10.85 -7.02 9.00
N GLY A 10 9.72 -7.57 8.62
CA GLY A 10 8.48 -7.55 9.35
C GLY A 10 8.54 -8.25 10.70
N LYS A 11 7.63 -7.90 11.53
CA LYS A 11 7.36 -8.52 12.82
C LYS A 11 6.84 -9.94 12.63
N ILE A 12 7.57 -10.91 13.21
CA ILE A 12 7.12 -12.30 13.32
C ILE A 12 6.14 -12.42 14.49
N LEU A 13 5.00 -12.98 14.18
CA LEU A 13 3.96 -13.62 14.98
C LEU A 13 4.15 -13.73 16.50
N THR A 14 3.11 -13.33 17.21
CA THR A 14 2.67 -14.02 18.42
C THR A 14 1.26 -14.57 18.21
N GLY A 15 1.17 -15.89 18.18
CA GLY A 15 -0.08 -16.62 18.06
C GLY A 15 -0.91 -16.53 19.33
N LEU A 16 -2.20 -16.28 19.19
CA LEU A 16 -3.18 -16.47 20.25
C LEU A 16 -4.14 -17.58 19.85
N PHE A 17 -4.09 -18.66 20.62
CA PHE A 17 -5.02 -19.79 20.58
C PHE A 17 -6.40 -19.30 21.03
N LEU A 18 -7.43 -19.41 20.19
CA LEU A 18 -8.83 -19.24 20.59
C LEU A 18 -9.54 -20.58 20.64
N LEU A 19 -9.94 -20.93 21.86
CA LEU A 19 -10.78 -22.05 22.19
C LEU A 19 -12.15 -21.93 21.51
N LYS A 20 -12.58 -23.02 20.87
CA LYS A 20 -13.94 -23.20 20.35
C LYS A 20 -14.94 -23.35 21.48
N PHE A 21 -15.98 -22.50 21.50
CA PHE A 21 -17.23 -22.76 22.20
C PHE A 21 -18.34 -23.07 21.18
N PRO A 22 -19.16 -24.09 21.39
CA PRO A 22 -20.28 -24.37 20.51
C PRO A 22 -21.56 -23.61 20.95
N GLY A 23 -22.25 -23.04 19.96
CA GLY A 23 -23.66 -22.69 20.08
C GLY A 23 -23.97 -21.22 20.35
N HIS A 24 -24.17 -20.48 19.27
CA HIS A 24 -25.28 -19.55 19.08
C HIS A 24 -25.26 -19.06 17.61
N LEU A 25 -26.24 -19.51 16.82
CA LEU A 25 -26.55 -18.91 15.52
C LEU A 25 -27.18 -17.55 15.82
N SER A 26 -26.41 -16.48 15.64
CA SER A 26 -26.85 -15.10 15.80
C SER A 26 -26.25 -14.22 14.70
N SER A 27 -26.89 -13.11 14.45
CA SER A 27 -26.56 -11.97 13.57
C SER A 27 -25.11 -11.76 13.14
N GLY A 28 -24.14 -12.29 13.86
CA GLY A 28 -22.70 -12.26 13.52
C GLY A 28 -22.32 -13.02 12.25
N SER A 29 -23.08 -14.05 11.84
CA SER A 29 -22.79 -14.84 10.66
C SER A 29 -23.12 -14.11 9.35
N ILE A 30 -24.19 -13.33 9.35
CA ILE A 30 -24.65 -12.58 8.15
C ILE A 30 -23.74 -11.37 7.90
N LEU A 31 -23.37 -10.64 8.96
CA LEU A 31 -22.42 -9.52 8.87
C LEU A 31 -21.04 -9.97 8.38
N ASN A 32 -20.60 -11.17 8.76
CA ASN A 32 -19.34 -11.73 8.26
C ASN A 32 -19.41 -12.09 6.77
N GLN A 33 -20.51 -12.68 6.32
CA GLN A 33 -20.69 -13.03 4.90
C GLN A 33 -20.73 -11.80 3.98
N GLU A 34 -21.41 -10.74 4.40
CA GLU A 34 -21.48 -9.49 3.62
C GLU A 34 -20.11 -8.80 3.52
N SER A 35 -19.35 -8.77 4.61
CA SER A 35 -18.00 -8.19 4.61
C SER A 35 -17.03 -9.02 3.75
N GLU A 36 -17.08 -10.33 3.82
CA GLU A 36 -16.27 -11.22 2.96
C GLU A 36 -16.61 -11.05 1.48
N GLN A 37 -17.90 -10.90 1.15
CA GLN A 37 -18.34 -10.64 -0.22
C GLN A 37 -17.81 -9.29 -0.72
N LYS A 38 -17.86 -8.23 0.08
CA LYS A 38 -17.30 -6.91 -0.28
C LYS A 38 -15.79 -6.98 -0.50
N ILE A 39 -15.05 -7.70 0.34
CA ILE A 39 -13.61 -7.91 0.17
C ILE A 39 -13.33 -8.68 -1.13
N ARG A 40 -14.08 -9.73 -1.42
CA ARG A 40 -13.93 -10.51 -2.66
C ARG A 40 -14.19 -9.64 -3.90
N LEU A 41 -15.22 -8.81 -3.90
CA LEU A 41 -15.56 -7.91 -5.00
C LEU A 41 -14.46 -6.87 -5.24
N GLY A 42 -13.98 -6.22 -4.17
CA GLY A 42 -12.88 -5.26 -4.23
C GLY A 42 -11.61 -5.91 -4.80
N TYR A 43 -11.21 -7.05 -4.26
CA TYR A 43 -10.03 -7.77 -4.71
C TYR A 43 -10.14 -8.23 -6.17
N THR A 44 -11.27 -8.80 -6.58
CA THR A 44 -11.49 -9.22 -7.97
C THR A 44 -11.42 -8.05 -8.94
N SER A 45 -11.99 -6.90 -8.55
CA SER A 45 -11.92 -5.67 -9.33
C SER A 45 -10.48 -5.16 -9.49
N PHE A 46 -9.68 -5.21 -8.40
CA PHE A 46 -8.26 -4.88 -8.41
C PHE A 46 -7.47 -5.75 -9.39
N ILE A 47 -7.60 -7.07 -9.26
CA ILE A 47 -6.93 -8.05 -10.16
C ILE A 47 -7.29 -7.80 -11.62
N LYS A 48 -8.58 -7.62 -11.93
CA LYS A 48 -9.07 -7.40 -13.30
C LYS A 48 -8.46 -6.14 -13.94
N GLU A 49 -8.29 -5.07 -13.18
CA GLU A 49 -7.70 -3.85 -13.71
C GLU A 49 -6.19 -4.00 -13.94
N LEU A 50 -5.48 -4.66 -13.04
CA LEU A 50 -4.03 -4.92 -13.17
C LEU A 50 -3.70 -5.82 -14.38
N GLN A 51 -4.63 -6.64 -14.87
CA GLN A 51 -4.44 -7.44 -16.08
C GLN A 51 -4.17 -6.61 -17.34
N LYS A 52 -4.45 -5.31 -17.33
CA LYS A 52 -4.17 -4.39 -18.44
C LYS A 52 -2.69 -4.06 -18.60
N SER A 53 -1.90 -4.24 -17.56
CA SER A 53 -0.47 -4.00 -17.60
C SER A 53 0.25 -5.01 -18.50
N LYS A 54 1.27 -4.54 -19.21
CA LYS A 54 2.20 -5.39 -19.98
C LYS A 54 3.54 -5.58 -19.26
N ASN A 55 3.73 -4.94 -18.10
CA ASN A 55 4.95 -5.09 -17.31
C ASN A 55 5.08 -6.52 -16.77
N LEU A 56 6.20 -7.17 -17.05
CA LEU A 56 6.41 -8.59 -16.73
C LEU A 56 6.44 -8.87 -15.23
N LEU A 57 7.03 -7.97 -14.43
CA LEU A 57 7.12 -8.14 -12.98
C LEU A 57 5.76 -7.88 -12.33
N LEU A 58 4.98 -6.91 -12.83
CA LEU A 58 3.61 -6.71 -12.39
C LEU A 58 2.74 -7.93 -12.75
N GLN A 59 2.88 -8.49 -13.94
CA GLN A 59 2.18 -9.73 -14.33
C GLN A 59 2.59 -10.94 -13.48
N LYS A 60 3.87 -11.03 -13.06
CA LYS A 60 4.32 -12.04 -12.11
C LYS A 60 3.63 -11.85 -10.75
N LYS A 61 3.65 -10.63 -10.21
CA LYS A 61 2.97 -10.28 -8.95
C LYS A 61 1.47 -10.58 -9.01
N LEU A 62 0.85 -10.29 -10.14
CA LEU A 62 -0.57 -10.57 -10.37
C LEU A 62 -0.86 -12.08 -10.27
N ARG A 63 -0.03 -12.94 -10.85
CA ARG A 63 -0.18 -14.39 -10.71
C ARG A 63 -0.04 -14.86 -9.26
N GLU A 64 0.89 -14.29 -8.51
CA GLU A 64 1.05 -14.58 -7.07
C GLU A 64 -0.22 -14.20 -6.30
N LEU A 65 -0.78 -13.01 -6.54
CA LEU A 65 -2.02 -12.56 -5.92
C LEU A 65 -3.21 -13.46 -6.27
N ILE A 66 -3.36 -13.89 -7.52
CA ILE A 66 -4.45 -14.79 -7.95
C ILE A 66 -4.38 -16.14 -7.21
N LEU A 67 -3.17 -16.62 -6.90
CA LEU A 67 -2.96 -17.86 -6.16
C LEU A 67 -3.19 -17.74 -4.65
N GLN A 68 -3.21 -16.52 -4.11
CA GLN A 68 -3.52 -16.28 -2.71
C GLN A 68 -4.98 -16.64 -2.40
N LYS A 69 -5.19 -17.63 -1.51
CA LYS A 69 -6.53 -18.10 -1.12
C LYS A 69 -7.18 -17.27 0.00
N GLU A 70 -6.41 -16.41 0.68
CA GLU A 70 -6.83 -15.71 1.90
C GLU A 70 -6.97 -14.20 1.69
N PHE A 71 -7.93 -13.78 0.88
CA PHE A 71 -8.19 -12.35 0.59
C PHE A 71 -8.62 -11.54 1.82
N GLY A 72 -9.19 -12.18 2.82
CA GLY A 72 -9.76 -11.53 4.01
C GLY A 72 -8.74 -11.01 5.01
N LYS A 73 -7.53 -11.58 5.05
CA LYS A 73 -6.48 -11.21 6.03
C LYS A 73 -5.67 -9.97 5.66
N GLY A 74 -5.89 -9.44 4.48
CA GLY A 74 -5.07 -8.38 3.91
C GLY A 74 -3.89 -8.94 3.11
N PHE A 75 -3.32 -8.09 2.24
CA PHE A 75 -2.22 -8.48 1.38
C PHE A 75 -1.25 -7.33 1.17
N ASP A 76 -0.02 -7.69 0.74
CA ASP A 76 1.05 -6.76 0.41
C ASP A 76 1.23 -6.67 -1.10
N PHE A 77 1.36 -5.44 -1.60
CA PHE A 77 1.63 -5.16 -3.00
C PHE A 77 2.98 -4.47 -3.15
N HIS A 78 4.01 -5.26 -3.41
CA HIS A 78 5.37 -4.77 -3.55
C HIS A 78 5.91 -5.08 -4.94
N LEU A 79 6.38 -4.03 -5.64
CA LEU A 79 7.00 -4.07 -6.96
C LEU A 79 8.27 -3.21 -6.95
N ARG A 80 9.31 -3.73 -6.27
CA ARG A 80 10.60 -3.06 -6.15
C ARG A 80 11.41 -3.26 -7.42
N ASN A 81 12.01 -2.18 -7.94
CA ASN A 81 12.89 -2.21 -9.12
C ASN A 81 12.26 -3.01 -10.28
N ALA A 82 11.01 -2.69 -10.59
CA ALA A 82 10.21 -3.43 -11.55
C ALA A 82 10.12 -2.73 -12.92
N GLY A 83 10.85 -1.62 -13.11
CA GLY A 83 10.78 -0.82 -14.34
C GLY A 83 9.38 -0.25 -14.57
N LEU A 84 8.72 0.17 -13.50
CA LEU A 84 7.41 0.80 -13.60
C LEU A 84 7.56 2.24 -14.06
N ASP A 85 6.76 2.64 -15.02
CA ASP A 85 6.62 4.01 -15.49
C ASP A 85 5.30 4.64 -15.01
N PHE A 86 5.05 5.88 -15.41
CA PHE A 86 3.81 6.60 -15.11
C PHE A 86 2.54 5.84 -15.58
N LYS A 87 2.60 5.14 -16.72
CA LYS A 87 1.43 4.39 -17.26
C LYS A 87 1.10 3.20 -16.37
N GLU A 88 2.12 2.49 -15.88
CA GLU A 88 1.92 1.39 -14.94
C GLU A 88 1.35 1.88 -13.61
N VAL A 89 1.85 3.01 -13.10
CA VAL A 89 1.30 3.65 -11.90
C VAL A 89 -0.15 4.07 -12.11
N GLN A 90 -0.51 4.59 -13.27
CA GLN A 90 -1.90 4.92 -13.61
C GLN A 90 -2.81 3.69 -13.61
N ILE A 91 -2.34 2.55 -14.12
CA ILE A 91 -3.08 1.27 -14.07
C ILE A 91 -3.27 0.83 -12.62
N ILE A 92 -2.21 0.89 -11.80
CA ILE A 92 -2.24 0.50 -10.37
C ILE A 92 -3.22 1.40 -9.60
N SER A 93 -3.15 2.71 -9.77
CA SER A 93 -4.05 3.68 -9.13
C SER A 93 -5.50 3.44 -9.52
N ASN A 94 -5.77 3.23 -10.83
CA ASN A 94 -7.10 2.89 -11.33
C ASN A 94 -7.61 1.57 -10.74
N ALA A 95 -6.72 0.58 -10.57
CA ALA A 95 -7.07 -0.69 -9.95
C ALA A 95 -7.53 -0.50 -8.50
N MET A 96 -6.79 0.29 -7.69
CA MET A 96 -7.17 0.62 -6.32
C MET A 96 -8.50 1.38 -6.24
N MET A 97 -8.69 2.43 -7.06
CA MET A 97 -9.93 3.21 -7.09
C MET A 97 -11.15 2.35 -7.48
N LYS A 98 -11.02 1.48 -8.48
CA LYS A 98 -12.12 0.58 -8.87
C LYS A 98 -12.41 -0.45 -7.81
N ALA A 99 -11.37 -0.99 -7.14
CA ALA A 99 -11.54 -1.93 -6.07
C ALA A 99 -12.33 -1.33 -4.90
N THR A 100 -11.96 -0.14 -4.45
CA THR A 100 -12.64 0.56 -3.35
C THR A 100 -14.05 1.01 -3.71
N LYS A 101 -14.31 1.32 -4.98
CA LYS A 101 -15.66 1.63 -5.49
C LYS A 101 -16.60 0.42 -5.48
N HIS A 102 -16.09 -0.79 -5.79
CA HIS A 102 -16.90 -2.01 -5.88
C HIS A 102 -16.94 -2.83 -4.60
N GLY A 103 -16.04 -2.56 -3.66
CA GLY A 103 -15.96 -3.30 -2.42
C GLY A 103 -14.88 -2.80 -1.48
N ILE A 104 -14.26 -3.71 -0.75
CA ILE A 104 -13.16 -3.41 0.18
C ILE A 104 -11.86 -3.96 -0.39
N LEU A 105 -10.84 -3.12 -0.52
CA LEU A 105 -9.48 -3.54 -0.87
C LEU A 105 -8.63 -3.60 0.39
N ASN A 106 -8.44 -4.80 0.93
CA ASN A 106 -7.69 -5.01 2.17
C ASN A 106 -6.17 -5.04 1.92
N LEU A 107 -5.66 -3.97 1.28
CA LEU A 107 -4.24 -3.74 1.04
C LEU A 107 -3.60 -3.18 2.32
N LYS A 108 -2.58 -3.86 2.84
CA LYS A 108 -1.89 -3.51 4.09
C LYS A 108 -0.58 -2.77 3.84
N SER A 109 0.26 -3.32 2.99
CA SER A 109 1.56 -2.77 2.67
C SER A 109 1.70 -2.55 1.17
N PHE A 110 2.16 -1.36 0.79
CA PHE A 110 2.36 -0.96 -0.60
C PHE A 110 3.77 -0.44 -0.82
N SER A 111 4.47 -0.95 -1.83
CA SER A 111 5.81 -0.44 -2.18
C SER A 111 6.07 -0.50 -3.68
N LEU A 112 6.50 0.64 -4.22
CA LEU A 112 7.06 0.77 -5.57
C LEU A 112 8.51 1.27 -5.54
N SER A 113 9.26 1.00 -4.48
CA SER A 113 10.65 1.48 -4.31
C SER A 113 11.55 1.11 -5.49
N TYR A 114 12.47 2.01 -5.82
CA TYR A 114 13.46 1.87 -6.92
C TYR A 114 12.82 1.79 -8.33
N ASN A 115 11.79 2.57 -8.56
CA ASN A 115 11.20 2.79 -9.88
C ASN A 115 11.24 4.30 -10.20
N PRO A 116 12.33 4.83 -10.75
CA PRO A 116 12.51 6.27 -10.94
C PRO A 116 11.54 6.89 -11.98
N GLU A 117 10.98 6.07 -12.86
CA GLU A 117 10.07 6.52 -13.92
C GLU A 117 8.59 6.67 -13.48
N ILE A 118 8.29 6.44 -12.19
CA ILE A 118 6.91 6.58 -11.68
C ILE A 118 6.42 8.02 -11.62
N THR A 119 7.32 8.99 -11.56
CA THR A 119 7.12 10.45 -11.55
C THR A 119 6.35 11.01 -10.34
N ASP A 120 6.52 12.30 -10.07
CA ASP A 120 5.76 13.02 -9.03
C ASP A 120 4.25 12.93 -9.28
N GLN A 121 3.82 13.13 -10.53
CA GLN A 121 2.40 13.04 -10.91
C GLN A 121 1.82 11.66 -10.66
N GLY A 122 2.60 10.60 -10.88
CA GLY A 122 2.20 9.23 -10.55
C GLY A 122 1.96 9.05 -9.06
N VAL A 123 2.80 9.62 -8.21
CA VAL A 123 2.60 9.61 -6.74
C VAL A 123 1.31 10.36 -6.38
N GLY A 124 1.02 11.50 -7.02
CA GLY A 124 -0.24 12.21 -6.86
C GLY A 124 -1.48 11.36 -7.16
N LEU A 125 -1.40 10.44 -8.17
CA LEU A 125 -2.46 9.47 -8.44
C LEU A 125 -2.56 8.39 -7.36
N LEU A 126 -1.41 7.89 -6.87
CA LEU A 126 -1.36 6.84 -5.85
C LEU A 126 -1.99 7.29 -4.54
N VAL A 127 -1.62 8.47 -4.02
CA VAL A 127 -2.12 8.96 -2.73
C VAL A 127 -3.64 9.19 -2.74
N LYS A 128 -4.22 9.54 -3.89
CA LYS A 128 -5.67 9.67 -4.10
C LYS A 128 -6.40 8.32 -4.18
N ALA A 129 -5.67 7.26 -4.50
CA ALA A 129 -6.22 5.93 -4.73
C ALA A 129 -6.02 4.96 -3.56
N PHE A 130 -5.17 5.29 -2.59
CA PHE A 130 -4.89 4.40 -1.46
C PHE A 130 -6.15 4.07 -0.65
N PRO A 131 -6.38 2.78 -0.36
CA PRO A 131 -7.47 2.37 0.51
C PRO A 131 -7.17 2.79 1.97
N PRO A 132 -8.19 3.07 2.79
CA PRO A 132 -8.01 3.54 4.16
C PRO A 132 -7.33 2.52 5.09
N GLN A 133 -7.24 1.25 4.69
CA GLN A 133 -6.62 0.18 5.48
C GLN A 133 -5.11 0.06 5.32
N ILE A 134 -4.50 0.87 4.43
CA ILE A 134 -3.04 0.84 4.22
C ILE A 134 -2.32 1.33 5.47
N THR A 135 -1.33 0.57 5.91
CA THR A 135 -0.52 0.89 7.09
C THR A 135 0.96 1.10 6.75
N GLU A 136 1.41 0.66 5.57
CA GLU A 136 2.80 0.76 5.17
C GLU A 136 2.96 1.27 3.73
N LEU A 137 3.86 2.24 3.53
CA LEU A 137 4.19 2.84 2.24
C LEU A 137 5.70 2.86 2.00
N GLY A 138 6.13 2.34 0.84
CA GLY A 138 7.52 2.39 0.40
C GLY A 138 7.69 3.00 -0.98
N LEU A 139 8.41 4.12 -1.06
CA LEU A 139 8.78 4.83 -2.29
C LEU A 139 10.27 5.25 -2.25
N VAL A 140 11.14 4.36 -1.75
CA VAL A 140 12.58 4.61 -1.62
C VAL A 140 13.24 4.69 -2.99
N GLY A 141 14.08 5.70 -3.23
CA GLY A 141 14.90 5.80 -4.45
C GLY A 141 14.09 5.82 -5.75
N CYS A 142 13.01 6.56 -5.76
CA CYS A 142 12.11 6.72 -6.91
C CYS A 142 12.35 8.01 -7.70
N ASP A 143 13.45 8.73 -7.42
CA ASP A 143 13.82 9.99 -8.08
C ASP A 143 12.74 11.09 -7.97
N LEU A 144 11.96 11.06 -6.87
CA LEU A 144 10.83 11.96 -6.62
C LEU A 144 11.31 13.34 -6.15
N GLY A 145 10.65 14.38 -6.66
CA GLY A 145 10.85 15.77 -6.26
C GLY A 145 9.86 16.27 -5.21
N ASP A 146 9.90 17.58 -4.97
CA ASP A 146 9.09 18.23 -3.94
C ASP A 146 7.57 18.13 -4.22
N GLU A 147 7.15 18.05 -5.47
CA GLU A 147 5.72 17.90 -5.81
C GLU A 147 5.16 16.58 -5.25
N ALA A 148 5.86 15.47 -5.48
CA ALA A 148 5.49 14.18 -4.90
C ALA A 148 5.56 14.21 -3.36
N GLY A 149 6.60 14.84 -2.83
CA GLY A 149 6.79 14.98 -1.39
C GLY A 149 5.66 15.74 -0.71
N GLU A 150 5.15 16.83 -1.31
CA GLU A 150 3.98 17.56 -0.79
C GLU A 150 2.69 16.72 -0.85
N TRP A 151 2.47 15.93 -1.91
CA TRP A 151 1.35 14.97 -1.95
C TRP A 151 1.44 13.92 -0.84
N ILE A 152 2.63 13.38 -0.62
CA ILE A 152 2.88 12.41 0.46
C ILE A 152 2.64 13.08 1.82
N TYR A 153 3.18 14.28 2.04
CA TYR A 153 3.03 15.03 3.29
C TYR A 153 1.55 15.25 3.64
N GLN A 154 0.76 15.79 2.70
CA GLN A 154 -0.67 16.03 2.90
C GLN A 154 -1.45 14.74 3.19
N TYR A 155 -1.07 13.64 2.53
CA TYR A 155 -1.67 12.34 2.80
C TYR A 155 -1.34 11.85 4.21
N LEU A 156 -0.08 12.00 4.64
CA LEU A 156 0.39 11.58 5.96
C LEU A 156 -0.31 12.32 7.10
N GLU A 157 -0.66 13.59 6.92
CA GLU A 157 -1.36 14.36 7.97
C GLU A 157 -2.65 13.67 8.43
N ASN A 158 -3.38 13.03 7.50
CA ASN A 158 -4.71 12.48 7.73
C ASN A 158 -4.78 10.93 7.58
N SER A 159 -3.66 10.26 7.31
CA SER A 159 -3.64 8.82 7.12
C SER A 159 -3.38 8.04 8.42
N ALA A 160 -3.74 6.75 8.37
CA ALA A 160 -3.44 5.76 9.41
C ALA A 160 -2.12 5.00 9.15
N LEU A 161 -1.21 5.54 8.32
CA LEU A 161 0.08 4.91 8.05
C LEU A 161 0.93 4.83 9.33
N GLU A 162 1.52 3.66 9.53
CA GLU A 162 2.41 3.35 10.65
C GLU A 162 3.88 3.33 10.22
N LEU A 163 4.15 2.94 8.96
CA LEU A 163 5.50 2.88 8.40
C LEU A 163 5.53 3.54 7.02
N VAL A 164 6.45 4.50 6.85
CA VAL A 164 6.69 5.17 5.56
C VAL A 164 8.18 5.25 5.28
N CYS A 165 8.60 4.75 4.12
CA CYS A 165 9.98 4.76 3.67
C CYS A 165 10.05 5.53 2.35
N ILE A 166 10.64 6.72 2.38
CA ILE A 166 10.79 7.63 1.22
C ILE A 166 12.21 8.15 1.06
N GLU A 167 13.18 7.45 1.63
CA GLU A 167 14.61 7.77 1.57
C GLU A 167 15.13 7.75 0.13
N GLY A 168 16.19 8.53 -0.13
CA GLY A 168 16.89 8.52 -1.43
C GLY A 168 16.08 9.12 -2.58
N ASN A 169 15.16 10.04 -2.29
CA ASN A 169 14.48 10.89 -3.24
C ASN A 169 15.11 12.31 -3.26
N ASN A 170 14.70 13.17 -4.18
CA ASN A 170 15.27 14.50 -4.41
C ASN A 170 14.48 15.61 -3.68
N PHE A 171 14.08 15.37 -2.43
CA PHE A 171 13.36 16.36 -1.65
C PHE A 171 14.26 17.50 -1.20
N SER A 172 13.75 18.73 -1.28
CA SER A 172 14.46 19.93 -0.80
C SER A 172 14.63 19.90 0.74
N PRO A 173 15.64 20.60 1.27
CA PRO A 173 15.81 20.74 2.71
C PRO A 173 14.58 21.27 3.44
N VAL A 174 13.81 22.15 2.78
CA VAL A 174 12.57 22.73 3.33
C VAL A 174 11.52 21.63 3.54
N LEU A 175 11.32 20.78 2.55
CA LEU A 175 10.37 19.67 2.64
C LEU A 175 10.84 18.60 3.62
N MET A 176 12.14 18.30 3.66
CA MET A 176 12.73 17.39 4.64
C MET A 176 12.49 17.86 6.09
N ASP A 177 12.56 19.17 6.34
CA ASP A 177 12.26 19.73 7.67
C ASP A 177 10.76 19.66 8.00
N LYS A 178 9.86 19.79 7.02
CA LYS A 178 8.42 19.50 7.22
C LYS A 178 8.21 18.05 7.66
N PHE A 179 8.83 17.09 6.99
CA PHE A 179 8.73 15.67 7.34
C PHE A 179 9.28 15.37 8.74
N LYS A 180 10.40 15.98 9.14
CA LYS A 180 10.94 15.83 10.51
C LYS A 180 9.94 16.32 11.57
N LYS A 181 9.34 17.51 11.37
CA LYS A 181 8.30 18.05 12.26
C LYS A 181 7.08 17.15 12.33
N LEU A 182 6.61 16.62 11.18
CA LEU A 182 5.49 15.69 11.14
C LEU A 182 5.79 14.41 11.94
N ARG A 183 7.00 13.87 11.84
CA ARG A 183 7.45 12.69 12.62
C ARG A 183 7.41 12.95 14.12
N GLU A 184 7.78 14.15 14.57
CA GLU A 184 7.69 14.55 15.99
C GLU A 184 6.25 14.66 16.48
N GLN A 185 5.33 15.12 15.60
CA GLN A 185 3.91 15.27 15.91
C GLN A 185 3.13 13.93 15.88
N LYS A 186 3.65 12.93 15.16
CA LYS A 186 3.02 11.62 14.99
C LYS A 186 3.93 10.49 15.54
N PRO A 187 3.99 10.28 16.87
CA PRO A 187 4.92 9.32 17.48
C PRO A 187 4.69 7.86 17.06
N ASN A 188 3.49 7.54 16.56
CA ASN A 188 3.15 6.19 16.05
C ASN A 188 3.58 5.99 14.60
N LEU A 189 4.00 7.04 13.89
CA LEU A 189 4.47 6.98 12.52
C LEU A 189 5.99 6.77 12.48
N SER A 190 6.42 5.63 11.99
CA SER A 190 7.82 5.38 11.63
C SER A 190 8.08 5.96 10.24
N LEU A 191 8.68 7.16 10.17
CA LEU A 191 8.97 7.87 8.92
C LEU A 191 10.47 7.89 8.66
N LEU A 192 10.90 7.18 7.61
CA LEU A 192 12.27 7.12 7.09
C LEU A 192 12.37 8.03 5.85
N ILE A 193 13.24 9.07 5.94
CA ILE A 193 13.40 10.16 4.96
C ILE A 193 14.86 10.37 4.61
#